data_11c902278233cb408c5786c51dda4adc
#
_entry.id   11c902278233cb408c5786c51dda4adc
#
_cell.length_a   1.000
_cell.length_b   1.000
_cell.length_c   1.000
_cell.angle_alpha   90.00
_cell.angle_beta   90.00
_cell.angle_gamma   90.00
#
_symmetry.space_group_name_H-M   'P 1'
#
loop_
_entity.id
_entity.type
_entity.pdbx_description
1 polymer ?
#
loop_
_entity_poly.entity_id
_entity_poly.type
_entity_poly.pdbx_seq_one_letter_code
_entity_poly.pdbx_strand_id
1 'polypeptide(L)'
;LYSMRPAFDLSSVNDRKQLLRFIQHFGKLLSDSNGTLCGGSAEGQVQALIVNQEIPTKTRALYHEIKQLFDPNNILAPKIKQHASLANVVRFMRTSPQIGLIRRD
;
A
#
# COMPACT_ATOMS: atom_id res chain seq x y z
N LEU A 1 9.93 -14.49 8.70
CA LEU A 1 8.84 -13.61 8.26
C LEU A 1 7.85 -13.40 9.41
N TYR A 2 7.65 -12.16 9.79
CA TYR A 2 6.64 -11.79 10.78
C TYR A 2 5.40 -11.24 10.06
N SER A 3 4.22 -11.65 10.49
CA SER A 3 2.94 -11.15 9.96
C SER A 3 2.18 -10.46 11.08
N MET A 4 1.69 -9.25 10.80
CA MET A 4 0.87 -8.48 11.72
C MET A 4 -0.45 -8.13 11.04
N ARG A 5 -1.56 -8.29 11.77
CA ARG A 5 -2.90 -8.00 11.29
C ARG A 5 -3.61 -7.05 12.26
N PRO A 6 -3.31 -5.74 12.20
CA PRO A 6 -4.01 -4.78 13.04
C PRO A 6 -5.49 -4.70 12.63
N ALA A 7 -6.36 -4.53 13.61
CA ALA A 7 -7.80 -4.37 13.38
C ALA A 7 -8.18 -2.89 13.40
N PHE A 8 -8.82 -2.41 12.31
CA PHE A 8 -9.36 -1.06 12.20
C PHE A 8 -10.77 -1.12 11.65
N ASP A 9 -11.67 -0.33 12.22
CA ASP A 9 -13.00 -0.11 11.66
C ASP A 9 -12.96 1.05 10.64
N LEU A 10 -12.88 0.71 9.37
CA LEU A 10 -12.79 1.71 8.31
C LEU A 10 -14.09 2.51 8.08
N SER A 11 -15.20 2.14 8.71
CA SER A 11 -16.41 2.96 8.73
C SER A 11 -16.25 4.19 9.64
N SER A 12 -15.41 4.09 10.67
CA SER A 12 -15.06 5.18 11.58
C SER A 12 -14.02 6.13 10.99
N VAL A 13 -14.30 7.43 10.98
CA VAL A 13 -13.33 8.46 10.55
C VAL A 13 -12.10 8.47 11.45
N ASN A 14 -12.28 8.20 12.75
CA ASN A 14 -11.18 8.16 13.70
C ASN A 14 -10.22 7.01 13.41
N ASP A 15 -10.74 5.81 13.16
CA ASP A 15 -9.93 4.63 12.85
C ASP A 15 -9.19 4.76 11.52
N ARG A 16 -9.80 5.41 10.53
CA ARG A 16 -9.11 5.76 9.28
C ARG A 16 -7.89 6.67 9.51
N LYS A 17 -8.04 7.69 10.37
CA LYS A 17 -6.90 8.54 10.76
C LYS A 17 -5.84 7.77 11.53
N GLN A 18 -6.25 6.87 12.43
CA GLN A 18 -5.33 6.02 13.17
C GLN A 18 -4.58 5.06 12.25
N LEU A 19 -5.24 4.47 11.26
CA LEU A 19 -4.60 3.62 10.25
C LEU A 19 -3.51 4.39 9.49
N LEU A 20 -3.77 5.61 9.06
CA LEU A 20 -2.78 6.42 8.34
C LEU A 20 -1.57 6.76 9.22
N ARG A 21 -1.80 7.10 10.49
CA ARG A 21 -0.73 7.32 11.47
C ARG A 21 0.06 6.04 11.71
N PHE A 22 -0.62 4.91 11.84
CA PHE A 22 0.01 3.61 12.01
C PHE A 22 0.94 3.28 10.83
N ILE A 23 0.49 3.47 9.59
CA ILE A 23 1.30 3.25 8.38
C ILE A 23 2.59 4.07 8.44
N GLN A 24 2.49 5.36 8.78
CA GLN A 24 3.65 6.25 8.85
C GLN A 24 4.63 5.85 9.96
N HIS A 25 4.11 5.60 11.17
CA HIS A 25 4.95 5.20 12.31
C HIS A 25 5.58 3.84 12.12
N PHE A 26 4.84 2.89 11.56
CA PHE A 26 5.33 1.54 11.29
C PHE A 26 6.41 1.53 10.22
N GLY A 27 6.26 2.30 9.15
CA GLY A 27 7.29 2.48 8.14
C GLY A 27 8.58 3.04 8.73
N LYS A 28 8.48 4.06 9.59
CA LYS A 28 9.63 4.63 10.29
C LYS A 28 10.30 3.61 11.22
N LEU A 29 9.51 2.89 12.01
CA LEU A 29 10.02 1.86 12.92
C LEU A 29 10.79 0.78 12.18
N LEU A 30 10.27 0.32 11.03
CA LEU A 30 10.96 -0.65 10.19
C LEU A 30 12.28 -0.12 9.65
N SER A 31 12.30 1.10 9.14
CA SER A 31 13.51 1.75 8.65
C SER A 31 14.57 1.88 9.75
N ASP A 32 14.17 2.35 10.94
CA ASP A 32 15.06 2.52 12.09
C ASP A 32 15.62 1.17 12.61
N SER A 33 14.87 0.07 12.38
CA SER A 33 15.25 -1.29 12.78
C SER A 33 15.97 -2.09 11.68
N ASN A 34 16.32 -1.46 10.56
CA ASN A 34 16.84 -2.13 9.36
C ASN A 34 15.94 -3.28 8.86
N GLY A 35 14.65 -3.17 9.11
CA GLY A 35 13.64 -4.10 8.60
C GLY A 35 13.11 -3.69 7.23
N THR A 36 12.35 -4.58 6.59
CA THR A 36 11.67 -4.30 5.32
C THR A 36 10.29 -4.90 5.29
N LEU A 37 9.38 -4.26 4.54
CA LEU A 37 8.05 -4.80 4.23
C LEU A 37 8.03 -5.76 3.02
N CYS A 38 9.15 -5.96 2.37
CA CYS A 38 9.23 -6.76 1.13
C CYS A 38 9.17 -8.28 1.37
N GLY A 39 8.88 -8.75 2.59
CA GLY A 39 8.84 -10.18 2.92
C GLY A 39 7.60 -10.94 2.46
N GLY A 40 6.57 -10.25 1.97
CA GLY A 40 5.33 -10.86 1.51
C GLY A 40 5.35 -11.26 0.02
N SER A 41 4.40 -12.09 -0.38
CA SER A 41 4.27 -12.54 -1.78
C SER A 41 3.62 -11.50 -2.70
N ALA A 42 2.92 -10.52 -2.16
CA ALA A 42 2.23 -9.47 -2.91
C ALA A 42 2.16 -8.17 -2.12
N GLU A 43 2.21 -7.06 -2.83
CA GLU A 43 2.04 -5.73 -2.28
C GLU A 43 0.75 -5.09 -2.79
N GLY A 44 -0.03 -4.53 -1.86
CA GLY A 44 -1.14 -3.63 -2.18
C GLY A 44 -0.71 -2.15 -2.15
N GLN A 45 -1.62 -1.24 -2.47
CA GLN A 45 -1.37 0.20 -2.46
C GLN A 45 -0.84 0.73 -1.12
N VAL A 46 -1.31 0.18 0.00
CA VAL A 46 -0.92 0.60 1.35
C VAL A 46 0.54 0.26 1.62
N GLN A 47 0.95 -0.98 1.33
CA GLN A 47 2.34 -1.40 1.49
C GLN A 47 3.28 -0.65 0.56
N ALA A 48 2.86 -0.40 -0.68
CA ALA A 48 3.64 0.34 -1.65
C ALA A 48 4.00 1.75 -1.19
N LEU A 49 3.18 2.40 -0.37
CA LEU A 49 3.50 3.70 0.21
C LEU A 49 4.75 3.63 1.11
N ILE A 50 4.89 2.58 1.90
CA ILE A 50 6.03 2.39 2.79
C ILE A 50 7.25 1.90 2.00
N VAL A 51 7.07 0.86 1.19
CA VAL A 51 8.15 0.26 0.39
C VAL A 51 8.79 1.28 -0.56
N ASN A 52 8.00 2.15 -1.18
CA ASN A 52 8.53 3.20 -2.05
C ASN A 52 9.38 4.25 -1.31
N GLN A 53 9.24 4.38 0.00
CA GLN A 53 10.12 5.25 0.80
C GLN A 53 11.46 4.56 1.12
N GLU A 54 11.46 3.23 1.24
CA GLU A 54 12.65 2.43 1.53
C GLU A 54 13.56 2.28 0.30
N ILE A 55 12.99 2.26 -0.90
CA ILE A 55 13.73 2.04 -2.15
C ILE A 55 14.56 3.28 -2.51
N PRO A 56 15.88 3.13 -2.76
CA PRO A 56 16.72 4.23 -3.22
C PRO A 56 16.20 4.89 -4.51
N THR A 57 16.37 6.20 -4.63
CA THR A 57 15.86 6.99 -5.76
C THR A 57 16.32 6.45 -7.11
N LYS A 58 17.58 6.02 -7.23
CA LYS A 58 18.11 5.42 -8.47
C LYS A 58 17.40 4.14 -8.87
N THR A 59 17.13 3.27 -7.89
CA THR A 59 16.41 2.01 -8.12
C THR A 59 14.96 2.28 -8.50
N ARG A 60 14.33 3.27 -7.87
CA ARG A 60 12.97 3.68 -8.22
C ARG A 60 12.88 4.23 -9.64
N ALA A 61 13.85 5.03 -10.07
CA ALA A 61 13.94 5.51 -11.45
C ALA A 61 14.06 4.36 -12.45
N LEU A 62 14.91 3.37 -12.17
CA LEU A 62 15.04 2.17 -12.98
C LEU A 62 13.73 1.38 -13.10
N TYR A 63 13.01 1.22 -11.99
CA TYR A 63 11.70 0.55 -12.00
C TYR A 63 10.69 1.32 -12.86
N HIS A 64 10.74 2.64 -12.83
CA HIS A 64 9.90 3.47 -13.68
C HIS A 64 10.23 3.31 -15.17
N GLU A 65 11.51 3.30 -15.54
CA GLU A 65 11.97 3.08 -16.91
C GLU A 65 11.53 1.71 -17.43
N ILE A 66 11.73 0.65 -16.64
CA ILE A 66 11.28 -0.72 -16.98
C ILE A 66 9.75 -0.73 -17.18
N LYS A 67 9.00 -0.11 -16.28
CA LYS A 67 7.53 -0.02 -16.40
C LYS A 67 7.13 0.69 -17.69
N GLN A 68 7.76 1.79 -18.04
CA GLN A 68 7.48 2.53 -19.28
C GLN A 68 7.79 1.71 -20.54
N LEU A 69 8.81 0.87 -20.49
CA LEU A 69 9.21 0.02 -21.60
C LEU A 69 8.18 -1.06 -21.91
N PHE A 70 7.62 -1.71 -20.86
CA PHE A 70 6.66 -2.80 -21.01
C PHE A 70 5.20 -2.35 -21.01
N ASP A 71 4.89 -1.22 -20.41
CA ASP A 71 3.53 -0.69 -20.29
C ASP A 71 3.51 0.84 -20.42
N PRO A 72 3.80 1.36 -21.62
CA PRO A 72 3.89 2.81 -21.86
C PRO A 72 2.56 3.53 -21.59
N ASN A 73 1.44 2.85 -21.75
CA ASN A 73 0.11 3.41 -21.50
C ASN A 73 -0.39 3.24 -20.06
N ASN A 74 0.42 2.63 -19.18
CA ASN A 74 0.09 2.39 -17.77
C ASN A 74 -1.26 1.71 -17.57
N ILE A 75 -1.51 0.64 -18.31
CA ILE A 75 -2.75 -0.15 -18.28
C ILE A 75 -2.67 -1.24 -17.20
N LEU A 76 -1.48 -1.84 -17.02
CA LEU A 76 -1.26 -2.95 -16.09
C LEU A 76 -1.09 -2.43 -14.67
N ALA A 77 -2.01 -2.82 -13.78
CA ALA A 77 -2.01 -2.46 -12.36
C ALA A 77 -1.71 -0.96 -12.11
N PRO A 78 -2.47 -0.03 -12.73
CA PRO A 78 -2.22 1.39 -12.59
C PRO A 78 -2.36 1.83 -11.13
N LYS A 79 -1.45 2.69 -10.67
CA LYS A 79 -1.47 3.30 -9.32
C LYS A 79 -1.34 2.33 -8.14
N ILE A 80 -1.01 1.07 -8.37
CA ILE A 80 -0.90 0.10 -7.28
C ILE A 80 0.50 0.15 -6.65
N LYS A 81 1.55 0.04 -7.43
CA LYS A 81 2.92 -0.04 -6.92
C LYS A 81 3.72 1.24 -7.15
N GLN A 82 3.98 1.59 -8.39
CA GLN A 82 4.86 2.72 -8.72
C GLN A 82 4.23 4.09 -8.50
N HIS A 83 2.94 4.19 -8.70
CA HIS A 83 2.18 5.43 -8.56
C HIS A 83 1.22 5.38 -7.37
N ALA A 84 1.52 4.55 -6.36
CA ALA A 84 0.77 4.54 -5.12
C ALA A 84 0.87 5.92 -4.45
N SER A 85 -0.27 6.48 -4.08
CA SER A 85 -0.36 7.74 -3.37
C SER A 85 -1.33 7.65 -2.20
N LEU A 86 -1.03 8.40 -1.15
CA LEU A 86 -1.91 8.48 0.01
C LEU A 86 -3.32 8.94 -0.36
N ALA A 87 -3.43 9.88 -1.29
CA ALA A 87 -4.72 10.37 -1.78
C ALA A 87 -5.56 9.25 -2.42
N ASN A 88 -4.93 8.38 -3.21
CA ASN A 88 -5.61 7.22 -3.79
C ASN A 88 -6.04 6.23 -2.72
N VAL A 89 -5.19 5.93 -1.75
CA VAL A 89 -5.52 5.02 -0.64
C VAL A 89 -6.73 5.54 0.12
N VAL A 90 -6.75 6.83 0.48
CA VAL A 90 -7.87 7.46 1.19
C VAL A 90 -9.15 7.44 0.36
N ARG A 91 -9.05 7.77 -0.95
CA ARG A 91 -10.20 7.81 -1.86
C ARG A 91 -10.88 6.44 -2.02
N PHE A 92 -10.09 5.38 -2.11
CA PHE A 92 -10.60 4.02 -2.33
C PHE A 92 -10.73 3.21 -1.05
N MET A 93 -10.48 3.82 0.11
CA MET A 93 -10.68 3.17 1.40
C MET A 93 -12.16 2.85 1.59
N ARG A 94 -12.44 1.59 1.89
CA ARG A 94 -13.80 1.12 2.11
C ARG A 94 -14.37 1.78 3.36
N THR A 95 -15.52 2.47 3.22
CA THR A 95 -16.18 3.20 4.31
C THR A 95 -17.40 2.46 4.87
N SER A 96 -17.85 1.41 4.19
CA SER A 96 -18.98 0.58 4.62
C SER A 96 -18.55 -0.88 4.69
N PRO A 97 -18.88 -1.58 5.78
CA PRO A 97 -18.65 -3.02 5.92
C PRO A 97 -19.71 -3.82 5.15
N GLN A 98 -20.06 -3.43 3.92
CA GLN A 98 -20.89 -4.29 3.08
C GLN A 98 -20.07 -5.56 2.79
N ILE A 99 -20.22 -6.51 3.69
CA ILE A 99 -20.01 -7.91 3.37
C ILE A 99 -21.05 -8.19 2.29
N GLY A 100 -20.61 -8.17 1.05
CA GLY A 100 -21.45 -8.66 -0.04
C GLY A 100 -21.91 -10.04 0.38
N LEU A 101 -23.18 -10.19 0.68
CA LEU A 101 -23.80 -11.50 0.76
C LEU A 101 -23.53 -12.11 -0.61
N ILE A 102 -22.48 -12.93 -0.69
CA ILE A 102 -22.31 -13.84 -1.80
C ILE A 102 -23.52 -14.75 -1.70
N ARG A 103 -24.60 -14.40 -2.39
CA ARG A 103 -25.64 -15.38 -2.69
C ARG A 103 -24.94 -16.54 -3.38
N ARG A 104 -24.77 -17.61 -2.67
CA ARG A 104 -24.54 -18.92 -3.28
C ARG A 104 -25.91 -19.35 -3.79
N ASP A 105 -26.18 -19.02 -5.01
CA ASP A 105 -27.24 -19.71 -5.77
C ASP A 105 -26.71 -21.10 -6.12
#